data_b211970c7a39e9523ab38e6b9e643d4c
#
_entry.id   b211970c7a39e9523ab38e6b9e643d4c
#
_cell.length_a   1.000
_cell.length_b   1.000
_cell.length_c   1.000
_cell.angle_alpha   90.00
_cell.angle_beta   90.00
_cell.angle_gamma   90.00
#
_symmetry.space_group_name_H-M   'P 1'
#
loop_
_entity.id
_entity.type
_entity.pdbx_description
1 polymer ?
#
loop_
_entity_poly.entity_id
_entity_poly.type
_entity_poly.pdbx_seq_one_letter_code
_entity_poly.pdbx_strand_id
1 'polypeptide(L)'
;MERHRENAIQGLIADIRADQNGHTPKFVYIMSQAYFNMDKIGTAQRPYKNFTTQDEMFDVIVAQARKVLDQTDVEQIIPTGTVLQNLRTSPLNNDMDLTRDGYHMDYGLSRYAAACAVFESIISPSFDGKKLDGNSFRYNVSSTADGTYTTPVTDDNQPVALQAARYALATPFAVTDMSPGTQTPGNGIEDTDFENDSNKE
;
A
#
# COMPACT_ATOMS: atom_id res chain seq x y z
N MET A 1 -7.28 7.15 24.91
CA MET A 1 -7.82 7.23 23.52
C MET A 1 -7.53 5.97 22.67
N GLU A 2 -6.47 5.22 22.95
CA GLU A 2 -6.08 4.01 22.17
C GLU A 2 -7.05 2.82 22.33
N ARG A 3 -7.53 2.53 23.52
CA ARG A 3 -8.41 1.37 23.79
C ARG A 3 -9.74 1.36 23.03
N HIS A 4 -10.26 2.52 22.65
CA HIS A 4 -11.56 2.57 21.95
C HIS A 4 -11.48 2.20 20.47
N ARG A 5 -10.32 2.33 19.81
CA ARG A 5 -10.18 2.01 18.38
C ARG A 5 -9.97 0.50 18.14
N GLU A 6 -9.16 -0.13 18.98
CA GLU A 6 -8.91 -1.57 18.90
C GLU A 6 -10.20 -2.36 19.19
N ASN A 7 -10.91 -1.96 20.24
CA ASN A 7 -12.22 -2.54 20.55
C ASN A 7 -13.29 -2.27 19.46
N ALA A 8 -13.20 -1.14 18.73
CA ALA A 8 -14.17 -0.81 17.70
C ALA A 8 -14.01 -1.69 16.45
N ILE A 9 -12.78 -1.99 16.01
CA ILE A 9 -12.55 -2.89 14.88
C ILE A 9 -13.02 -4.31 15.24
N GLN A 10 -12.64 -4.82 16.40
CA GLN A 10 -13.07 -6.14 16.84
C GLN A 10 -14.57 -6.21 17.05
N GLY A 11 -15.20 -5.15 17.56
CA GLY A 11 -16.66 -5.05 17.68
C GLY A 11 -17.35 -5.12 16.33
N LEU A 12 -16.86 -4.35 15.34
CA LEU A 12 -17.38 -4.39 13.97
C LEU A 12 -17.23 -5.78 13.33
N ILE A 13 -16.10 -6.44 13.54
CA ILE A 13 -15.88 -7.82 13.08
C ILE A 13 -16.91 -8.77 13.69
N ALA A 14 -17.15 -8.64 15.00
CA ALA A 14 -18.13 -9.47 15.70
C ALA A 14 -19.56 -9.24 15.16
N ASP A 15 -19.94 -8.00 14.94
CA ASP A 15 -21.25 -7.62 14.38
C ASP A 15 -21.42 -8.17 12.96
N ILE A 16 -20.41 -8.04 12.10
CA ILE A 16 -20.42 -8.58 10.75
C ILE A 16 -20.56 -10.12 10.79
N ARG A 17 -19.82 -10.80 11.66
CA ARG A 17 -19.91 -12.27 11.80
C ARG A 17 -21.28 -12.72 12.30
N ALA A 18 -21.92 -11.95 13.17
CA ALA A 18 -23.26 -12.26 13.67
C ALA A 18 -24.33 -12.25 12.56
N ASP A 19 -24.16 -11.40 11.55
CA ASP A 19 -25.12 -11.21 10.45
C ASP A 19 -24.86 -12.11 9.22
N GLN A 20 -23.86 -12.97 9.25
CA GLN A 20 -23.34 -13.63 8.05
C GLN A 20 -24.17 -14.82 7.51
N ASN A 21 -25.27 -15.22 8.14
CA ASN A 21 -26.13 -16.31 7.64
C ASN A 21 -25.36 -17.58 7.19
N GLY A 22 -24.29 -17.93 7.93
CA GLY A 22 -23.47 -19.11 7.65
C GLY A 22 -22.26 -18.88 6.73
N HIS A 23 -21.99 -17.65 6.29
CA HIS A 23 -20.75 -17.31 5.61
C HIS A 23 -19.62 -16.99 6.62
N THR A 24 -18.39 -17.26 6.23
CA THR A 24 -17.21 -16.94 7.05
C THR A 24 -16.35 -15.91 6.30
N PRO A 25 -16.57 -14.61 6.51
CA PRO A 25 -15.79 -13.57 5.85
C PRO A 25 -14.37 -13.54 6.40
N LYS A 26 -13.43 -13.23 5.53
CA LYS A 26 -12.07 -12.84 5.89
C LYS A 26 -11.97 -11.33 6.02
N PHE A 27 -11.24 -10.90 7.02
CA PHE A 27 -11.03 -9.47 7.28
C PHE A 27 -9.62 -9.06 6.91
N VAL A 28 -9.53 -8.02 6.12
CA VAL A 28 -8.26 -7.42 5.73
C VAL A 28 -8.24 -5.94 6.15
N TYR A 29 -7.09 -5.44 6.52
CA TYR A 29 -6.90 -4.04 6.87
C TYR A 29 -6.04 -3.35 5.83
N ILE A 30 -6.57 -2.30 5.22
CA ILE A 30 -5.82 -1.45 4.30
C ILE A 30 -5.09 -0.39 5.12
N MET A 31 -3.77 -0.49 5.19
CA MET A 31 -2.92 0.44 5.92
C MET A 31 -2.87 1.78 5.18
N SER A 32 -3.22 2.87 5.85
CA SER A 32 -3.19 4.21 5.26
C SER A 32 -1.75 4.68 5.00
N GLN A 33 -1.61 5.71 4.16
CA GLN A 33 -0.33 6.35 3.87
C GLN A 33 -0.01 7.49 4.83
N ALA A 34 1.28 7.77 5.02
CA ALA A 34 1.73 9.04 5.56
C ALA A 34 1.47 10.16 4.54
N TYR A 35 1.19 11.34 5.06
CA TYR A 35 0.91 12.49 4.25
C TYR A 35 2.18 13.03 3.57
N PHE A 36 2.00 14.08 2.81
CA PHE A 36 3.08 14.83 2.17
C PHE A 36 4.20 15.23 3.17
N ASN A 37 5.44 15.31 2.69
CA ASN A 37 6.54 15.74 3.53
C ASN A 37 6.27 17.15 4.07
N MET A 38 6.11 17.27 5.37
CA MET A 38 5.71 18.49 6.05
C MET A 38 6.77 19.57 6.00
N ASP A 39 8.03 19.24 5.70
CA ASP A 39 9.10 20.22 5.51
C ASP A 39 8.91 21.02 4.22
N LYS A 40 8.18 20.49 3.24
CA LYS A 40 7.84 21.17 2.00
C LYS A 40 6.65 22.13 2.15
N ILE A 41 5.83 21.98 3.19
CA ILE A 41 4.70 22.87 3.47
C ILE A 41 5.15 23.90 4.51
N GLY A 42 5.00 25.18 4.21
CA GLY A 42 5.24 26.24 5.19
C GLY A 42 4.44 26.01 6.48
N THR A 43 4.99 26.41 7.61
CA THR A 43 4.47 26.14 8.97
C THR A 43 3.00 26.53 9.19
N ALA A 44 2.47 27.47 8.39
CA ALA A 44 1.08 27.91 8.46
C ALA A 44 0.06 26.88 7.93
N GLN A 45 0.51 25.90 7.16
CA GLN A 45 -0.34 24.89 6.51
C GLN A 45 -0.17 23.49 7.10
N ARG A 46 0.53 23.35 8.23
CA ARG A 46 0.67 22.07 8.93
C ARG A 46 -0.65 21.68 9.58
N PRO A 47 -1.48 20.84 8.95
CA PRO A 47 -2.72 20.36 9.58
C PRO A 47 -2.45 19.35 10.69
N TYR A 48 -1.19 18.89 10.85
CA TYR A 48 -0.80 17.84 11.79
C TYR A 48 0.11 18.42 12.85
N LYS A 49 -0.49 18.85 13.93
CA LYS A 49 0.22 19.32 15.12
C LYS A 49 0.99 18.20 15.85
N ASN A 50 0.79 16.95 15.46
CA ASN A 50 1.24 15.78 16.22
C ASN A 50 2.47 15.08 15.64
N PHE A 51 2.90 15.44 14.42
CA PHE A 51 4.05 14.85 13.76
C PHE A 51 4.97 15.94 13.25
N THR A 52 6.28 15.74 13.37
CA THR A 52 7.30 16.68 12.90
C THR A 52 7.81 16.29 11.51
N THR A 53 7.82 14.99 11.20
CA THR A 53 8.29 14.45 9.93
C THR A 53 7.28 13.47 9.33
N GLN A 54 7.43 13.20 8.03
CA GLN A 54 6.65 12.18 7.34
C GLN A 54 6.97 10.78 7.88
N ASP A 55 8.25 10.53 8.18
CA ASP A 55 8.71 9.23 8.69
C ASP A 55 8.11 8.95 10.07
N GLU A 56 8.09 9.95 10.97
CA GLU A 56 7.42 9.82 12.27
C GLU A 56 5.94 9.47 12.11
N MET A 57 5.25 10.08 11.15
CA MET A 57 3.86 9.73 10.86
C MET A 57 3.74 8.30 10.33
N PHE A 58 4.64 7.89 9.43
CA PHE A 58 4.64 6.55 8.87
C PHE A 58 4.89 5.49 9.95
N ASP A 59 5.84 5.73 10.86
CA ASP A 59 6.13 4.82 11.98
C ASP A 59 4.91 4.59 12.87
N VAL A 60 4.15 5.65 13.16
CA VAL A 60 2.90 5.54 13.93
C VAL A 60 1.84 4.75 13.16
N ILE A 61 1.71 4.96 11.84
CA ILE A 61 0.79 4.18 11.00
C ILE A 61 1.16 2.70 11.02
N VAL A 62 2.44 2.37 10.87
CA VAL A 62 2.95 1.00 10.96
C VAL A 62 2.66 0.38 12.33
N ALA A 63 2.95 1.11 13.40
CA ALA A 63 2.68 0.63 14.75
C ALA A 63 1.18 0.35 14.98
N GLN A 64 0.28 1.18 14.44
CA GLN A 64 -1.15 0.94 14.52
C GLN A 64 -1.59 -0.26 13.67
N ALA A 65 -1.04 -0.42 12.45
CA ALA A 65 -1.35 -1.57 11.60
C ALA A 65 -0.91 -2.90 12.25
N ARG A 66 0.26 -2.93 12.88
CA ARG A 66 0.72 -4.09 13.68
C ARG A 66 -0.25 -4.41 14.82
N LYS A 67 -0.68 -3.40 15.59
CA LYS A 67 -1.65 -3.60 16.66
C LYS A 67 -2.99 -4.15 16.16
N VAL A 68 -3.47 -3.68 15.00
CA VAL A 68 -4.69 -4.22 14.40
C VAL A 68 -4.52 -5.71 14.10
N LEU A 69 -3.40 -6.09 13.50
CA LEU A 69 -3.12 -7.50 13.18
C LEU A 69 -2.97 -8.36 14.44
N ASP A 70 -2.30 -7.83 15.47
CA ASP A 70 -2.01 -8.60 16.69
C ASP A 70 -3.20 -8.69 17.65
N GLN A 71 -4.14 -7.74 17.62
CA GLN A 71 -5.18 -7.58 18.64
C GLN A 71 -6.61 -7.77 18.11
N THR A 72 -6.77 -8.05 16.83
CA THR A 72 -8.08 -8.28 16.21
C THR A 72 -8.02 -9.51 15.30
N ASP A 73 -9.20 -9.94 14.84
CA ASP A 73 -9.33 -11.05 13.90
C ASP A 73 -9.11 -10.62 12.43
N VAL A 74 -8.38 -9.53 12.20
CA VAL A 74 -7.88 -9.16 10.88
C VAL A 74 -6.78 -10.14 10.49
N GLU A 75 -6.93 -10.77 9.34
CA GLU A 75 -6.04 -11.85 8.88
C GLU A 75 -4.87 -11.33 8.05
N GLN A 76 -5.02 -10.16 7.44
CA GLN A 76 -4.04 -9.63 6.49
C GLN A 76 -4.01 -8.09 6.50
N ILE A 77 -2.80 -7.54 6.33
CA ILE A 77 -2.60 -6.12 6.05
C ILE A 77 -2.33 -5.94 4.54
N ILE A 78 -3.02 -4.99 3.92
CA ILE A 78 -2.66 -4.48 2.60
C ILE A 78 -1.87 -3.20 2.80
N PRO A 79 -0.56 -3.21 2.55
CA PRO A 79 0.35 -2.16 3.00
C PRO A 79 0.42 -0.98 2.03
N THR A 80 -0.72 -0.36 1.69
CA THR A 80 -0.75 0.73 0.70
C THR A 80 0.09 1.94 1.13
N GLY A 81 0.22 2.17 2.44
CA GLY A 81 1.12 3.20 2.97
C GLY A 81 2.59 2.90 2.69
N THR A 82 3.02 1.65 2.85
CA THR A 82 4.39 1.22 2.52
C THR A 82 4.64 1.28 1.01
N VAL A 83 3.64 0.93 0.19
CA VAL A 83 3.73 1.10 -1.27
C VAL A 83 4.08 2.53 -1.64
N LEU A 84 3.38 3.50 -1.03
CA LEU A 84 3.62 4.91 -1.31
C LEU A 84 4.99 5.36 -0.79
N GLN A 85 5.42 4.91 0.40
CA GLN A 85 6.75 5.21 0.91
C GLN A 85 7.85 4.64 0.01
N ASN A 86 7.71 3.41 -0.48
CA ASN A 86 8.64 2.84 -1.45
C ASN A 86 8.74 3.69 -2.72
N LEU A 87 7.61 4.08 -3.31
CA LEU A 87 7.59 4.98 -4.49
C LEU A 87 8.25 6.33 -4.22
N ARG A 88 8.13 6.88 -3.02
CA ARG A 88 8.75 8.15 -2.64
C ARG A 88 10.26 8.10 -2.62
N THR A 89 10.86 6.93 -2.45
CA THR A 89 12.31 6.74 -2.57
C THR A 89 12.77 6.62 -4.02
N SER A 90 11.87 6.39 -4.96
CA SER A 90 12.18 6.20 -6.38
C SER A 90 12.32 7.54 -7.12
N PRO A 91 12.93 7.53 -8.33
CA PRO A 91 12.97 8.71 -9.20
C PRO A 91 11.61 9.23 -9.65
N LEU A 92 10.53 8.48 -9.39
CA LEU A 92 9.16 8.89 -9.72
C LEU A 92 8.56 9.83 -8.68
N ASN A 93 9.22 10.05 -7.55
CA ASN A 93 8.76 11.01 -6.56
C ASN A 93 8.74 12.42 -7.14
N ASN A 94 7.75 13.21 -6.77
CA ASN A 94 7.54 14.56 -7.24
C ASN A 94 7.45 15.56 -6.08
N ASP A 95 7.32 16.85 -6.42
CA ASP A 95 7.25 17.92 -5.43
C ASP A 95 6.05 17.81 -4.48
N MET A 96 5.07 16.99 -4.80
CA MET A 96 3.89 16.72 -3.98
C MET A 96 3.91 15.33 -3.33
N ASP A 97 5.05 14.64 -3.33
CA ASP A 97 5.21 13.30 -2.74
C ASP A 97 4.12 12.32 -3.20
N LEU A 98 3.79 12.36 -4.49
CA LEU A 98 2.77 11.52 -5.12
C LEU A 98 1.37 11.67 -4.47
N THR A 99 1.11 12.82 -3.86
CA THR A 99 -0.21 13.19 -3.38
C THR A 99 -0.83 14.27 -4.28
N ARG A 100 -2.15 14.34 -4.32
CA ARG A 100 -2.85 15.38 -5.08
C ARG A 100 -3.00 16.71 -4.33
N ASP A 101 -3.03 16.65 -3.02
CA ASP A 101 -3.38 17.77 -2.14
C ASP A 101 -2.61 17.76 -0.81
N GLY A 102 -1.56 16.97 -0.72
CA GLY A 102 -0.77 16.77 0.50
C GLY A 102 -1.29 15.66 1.42
N TYR A 103 -2.48 15.14 1.18
CA TYR A 103 -3.15 14.15 2.05
C TYR A 103 -3.51 12.88 1.32
N HIS A 104 -4.13 13.03 0.16
CA HIS A 104 -4.67 11.94 -0.62
C HIS A 104 -3.68 11.53 -1.70
N MET A 105 -3.58 10.24 -1.95
CA MET A 105 -2.84 9.73 -3.10
C MET A 105 -3.29 10.43 -4.38
N ASP A 106 -2.37 10.70 -5.29
CA ASP A 106 -2.70 11.24 -6.60
C ASP A 106 -3.65 10.30 -7.35
N TYR A 107 -4.33 10.82 -8.36
CA TYR A 107 -5.32 10.05 -9.10
C TYR A 107 -4.71 9.04 -10.08
N GLY A 108 -3.41 9.12 -10.34
CA GLY A 108 -2.68 8.28 -11.27
C GLY A 108 -1.80 7.25 -10.57
N LEU A 109 -0.50 7.49 -10.59
CA LEU A 109 0.55 6.53 -10.26
C LEU A 109 0.45 5.94 -8.85
N SER A 110 0.23 6.77 -7.83
CA SER A 110 0.17 6.25 -6.45
C SER A 110 -1.06 5.38 -6.20
N ARG A 111 -2.22 5.75 -6.75
CA ARG A 111 -3.42 4.90 -6.68
C ARG A 111 -3.26 3.62 -7.49
N TYR A 112 -2.61 3.70 -8.63
CA TYR A 112 -2.30 2.51 -9.42
C TYR A 112 -1.42 1.53 -8.65
N ALA A 113 -0.35 2.02 -8.03
CA ALA A 113 0.53 1.18 -7.21
C ALA A 113 -0.21 0.56 -6.00
N ALA A 114 -1.04 1.33 -5.31
CA ALA A 114 -1.89 0.79 -4.25
C ALA A 114 -2.87 -0.28 -4.77
N ALA A 115 -3.46 -0.06 -5.95
CA ALA A 115 -4.33 -1.04 -6.59
C ALA A 115 -3.58 -2.33 -6.99
N CYS A 116 -2.31 -2.24 -7.41
CA CYS A 116 -1.46 -3.40 -7.65
C CYS A 116 -1.31 -4.25 -6.37
N ALA A 117 -1.07 -3.62 -5.21
CA ALA A 117 -0.97 -4.35 -3.95
C ALA A 117 -2.29 -5.03 -3.57
N VAL A 118 -3.43 -4.36 -3.76
CA VAL A 118 -4.75 -4.95 -3.53
C VAL A 118 -4.97 -6.14 -4.47
N PHE A 119 -4.67 -5.98 -5.75
CA PHE A 119 -4.86 -7.04 -6.74
C PHE A 119 -4.02 -8.28 -6.40
N GLU A 120 -2.71 -8.12 -6.20
CA GLU A 120 -1.82 -9.25 -5.97
C GLU A 120 -2.04 -9.93 -4.60
N SER A 121 -2.60 -9.22 -3.62
CA SER A 121 -2.87 -9.78 -2.30
C SER A 121 -4.23 -10.45 -2.15
N ILE A 122 -5.27 -9.93 -2.78
CA ILE A 122 -6.65 -10.41 -2.60
C ILE A 122 -7.19 -11.06 -3.86
N ILE A 123 -6.99 -10.42 -5.03
CA ILE A 123 -7.66 -10.84 -6.25
C ILE A 123 -6.89 -11.97 -6.93
N SER A 124 -5.58 -11.81 -7.07
CA SER A 124 -4.70 -12.80 -7.72
C SER A 124 -4.87 -14.22 -7.16
N PRO A 125 -4.90 -14.45 -5.84
CA PRO A 125 -5.11 -15.80 -5.29
C PRO A 125 -6.44 -16.45 -5.71
N SER A 126 -7.45 -15.63 -6.00
CA SER A 126 -8.77 -16.11 -6.46
C SER A 126 -8.84 -16.39 -7.97
N PHE A 127 -7.78 -16.04 -8.71
CA PHE A 127 -7.67 -16.18 -10.17
C PHE A 127 -6.40 -16.96 -10.56
N ASP A 128 -6.20 -18.11 -9.97
CA ASP A 128 -5.07 -19.02 -10.27
C ASP A 128 -3.70 -18.36 -10.11
N GLY A 129 -3.59 -17.38 -9.19
CA GLY A 129 -2.34 -16.66 -8.94
C GLY A 129 -1.87 -15.77 -10.08
N LYS A 130 -2.76 -15.35 -11.00
CA LYS A 130 -2.40 -14.45 -12.10
C LYS A 130 -1.74 -13.18 -11.59
N LYS A 131 -0.57 -12.89 -12.12
CA LYS A 131 0.21 -11.69 -11.78
C LYS A 131 -0.12 -10.54 -12.73
N LEU A 132 0.29 -9.34 -12.34
CA LEU A 132 0.13 -8.12 -13.15
C LEU A 132 1.26 -7.91 -14.17
N ASP A 133 2.15 -8.87 -14.32
CA ASP A 133 3.21 -8.81 -15.34
C ASP A 133 2.60 -8.72 -16.74
N GLY A 134 3.12 -7.80 -17.54
CA GLY A 134 2.60 -7.55 -18.88
C GLY A 134 1.22 -6.88 -18.93
N ASN A 135 0.69 -6.43 -17.78
CA ASN A 135 -0.55 -5.66 -17.77
C ASN A 135 -0.41 -4.36 -18.59
N SER A 136 -1.25 -4.22 -19.59
CA SER A 136 -1.29 -3.03 -20.49
C SER A 136 -2.31 -1.98 -20.07
N PHE A 137 -3.07 -2.20 -19.00
CA PHE A 137 -4.02 -1.20 -18.51
C PHE A 137 -3.29 0.02 -17.98
N ARG A 138 -3.65 1.19 -18.51
CA ARG A 138 -3.12 2.50 -18.11
C ARG A 138 -4.27 3.43 -17.80
N TYR A 139 -4.43 3.75 -16.52
CA TYR A 139 -5.45 4.70 -16.10
C TYR A 139 -4.90 6.11 -16.21
N ASN A 140 -5.51 6.91 -17.05
CA ASN A 140 -5.21 8.34 -17.20
C ASN A 140 -6.42 9.16 -16.79
N VAL A 141 -6.23 10.04 -15.82
CA VAL A 141 -7.23 11.04 -15.49
C VAL A 141 -7.15 12.14 -16.53
N SER A 142 -8.18 12.28 -17.34
CA SER A 142 -8.19 13.22 -18.47
C SER A 142 -8.36 14.69 -18.08
N SER A 143 -8.89 14.95 -16.88
CA SER A 143 -8.94 16.28 -16.28
C SER A 143 -9.16 16.13 -14.78
N THR A 144 -8.48 16.94 -14.01
CA THR A 144 -8.79 17.11 -12.60
C THR A 144 -9.68 18.34 -12.49
N ALA A 145 -10.88 18.17 -12.01
CA ALA A 145 -11.82 19.28 -11.78
C ALA A 145 -11.23 20.33 -10.80
N ASP A 146 -10.23 19.95 -10.05
CA ASP A 146 -9.57 20.68 -8.99
C ASP A 146 -8.11 21.09 -9.33
N GLY A 147 -7.65 20.88 -10.56
CA GLY A 147 -6.30 21.29 -10.98
C GLY A 147 -5.16 20.64 -10.18
N THR A 148 -5.45 19.54 -9.51
CA THR A 148 -4.56 18.89 -8.58
C THR A 148 -3.55 17.99 -9.26
N TYR A 149 -2.46 17.73 -8.57
CA TYR A 149 -1.36 16.94 -9.06
C TYR A 149 -1.80 15.51 -9.39
N THR A 150 -1.48 15.09 -10.59
CA THR A 150 -1.73 13.73 -11.07
C THR A 150 -0.55 13.28 -11.90
N THR A 151 0.03 12.16 -11.53
CA THR A 151 1.10 11.54 -12.31
C THR A 151 0.47 10.47 -13.20
N PRO A 152 0.44 10.65 -14.53
CA PRO A 152 -0.11 9.64 -15.43
C PRO A 152 0.63 8.32 -15.30
N VAL A 153 -0.09 7.20 -15.44
CA VAL A 153 0.53 5.88 -15.53
C VAL A 153 0.96 5.65 -16.98
N THR A 154 2.24 5.41 -17.18
CA THR A 154 2.89 5.18 -18.47
C THR A 154 3.54 3.81 -18.53
N ASP A 155 4.00 3.39 -19.72
CA ASP A 155 4.75 2.14 -19.86
C ASP A 155 6.10 2.17 -19.11
N ASP A 156 6.68 3.36 -18.96
CA ASP A 156 7.96 3.53 -18.27
C ASP A 156 7.83 3.47 -16.73
N ASN A 157 6.77 4.03 -16.17
CA ASN A 157 6.62 4.12 -14.71
C ASN A 157 5.77 3.00 -14.09
N GLN A 158 4.96 2.32 -14.89
CA GLN A 158 4.13 1.20 -14.43
C GLN A 158 4.95 0.06 -13.80
N PRO A 159 6.07 -0.38 -14.37
CA PRO A 159 6.88 -1.43 -13.75
C PRO A 159 7.41 -1.03 -12.37
N VAL A 160 7.80 0.23 -12.19
CA VAL A 160 8.27 0.75 -10.90
C VAL A 160 7.14 0.77 -9.88
N ALA A 161 5.93 1.17 -10.28
CA ALA A 161 4.76 1.15 -9.42
C ALA A 161 4.37 -0.28 -8.98
N LEU A 162 4.41 -1.24 -9.90
CA LEU A 162 4.19 -2.65 -9.59
C LEU A 162 5.27 -3.19 -8.65
N GLN A 163 6.53 -2.85 -8.88
CA GLN A 163 7.64 -3.26 -8.04
C GLN A 163 7.52 -2.71 -6.62
N ALA A 164 7.13 -1.43 -6.47
CA ALA A 164 6.87 -0.82 -5.15
C ALA A 164 5.78 -1.58 -4.38
N ALA A 165 4.72 -2.01 -5.07
CA ALA A 165 3.66 -2.82 -4.48
C ALA A 165 4.19 -4.18 -4.01
N ARG A 166 4.97 -4.87 -4.83
CA ARG A 166 5.55 -6.19 -4.50
C ARG A 166 6.52 -6.13 -3.33
N TYR A 167 7.37 -5.11 -3.29
CA TYR A 167 8.25 -4.89 -2.14
C TYR A 167 7.45 -4.64 -0.86
N ALA A 168 6.40 -3.83 -0.93
CA ALA A 168 5.55 -3.59 0.22
C ALA A 168 4.81 -4.87 0.67
N LEU A 169 4.36 -5.72 -0.24
CA LEU A 169 3.75 -7.00 0.12
C LEU A 169 4.75 -7.96 0.77
N ALA A 170 6.00 -7.97 0.33
CA ALA A 170 7.07 -8.78 0.92
C ALA A 170 7.51 -8.23 2.30
N THR A 171 7.52 -6.90 2.47
CA THR A 171 7.93 -6.22 3.71
C THR A 171 6.90 -5.17 4.13
N PRO A 172 5.73 -5.57 4.66
CA PRO A 172 4.58 -4.66 4.85
C PRO A 172 4.84 -3.47 5.76
N PHE A 173 5.79 -3.58 6.65
CA PHE A 173 6.06 -2.64 7.73
C PHE A 173 7.44 -1.98 7.65
N ALA A 174 8.09 -2.06 6.50
CA ALA A 174 9.39 -1.45 6.27
C ALA A 174 9.48 -0.86 4.87
N VAL A 175 10.09 0.30 4.76
CA VAL A 175 10.34 0.95 3.46
C VAL A 175 11.48 0.20 2.75
N THR A 176 11.26 -0.11 1.49
CA THR A 176 12.31 -0.57 0.58
C THR A 176 12.80 0.62 -0.24
N ASP A 177 14.08 0.91 -0.17
CA ASP A 177 14.70 1.98 -0.96
C ASP A 177 14.74 1.60 -2.44
N MET A 178 14.08 2.39 -3.27
CA MET A 178 14.00 2.23 -4.72
C MET A 178 14.84 3.27 -5.47
N SER A 179 15.80 3.91 -4.81
CA SER A 179 16.72 4.86 -5.44
C SER A 179 17.57 4.16 -6.52
N PRO A 180 17.97 4.87 -7.59
CA PRO A 180 18.85 4.30 -8.60
C PRO A 180 20.16 3.79 -7.99
N GLY A 181 20.51 2.55 -8.29
CA GLY A 181 21.75 1.93 -7.81
C GLY A 181 21.65 1.19 -6.46
N THR A 182 20.55 1.31 -5.73
CA THR A 182 20.31 0.53 -4.51
C THR A 182 19.77 -0.87 -4.80
N GLN A 183 19.20 -1.06 -5.98
CA GLN A 183 18.66 -2.34 -6.42
C GLN A 183 19.80 -3.21 -6.96
N THR A 184 20.13 -4.28 -6.27
CA THR A 184 20.95 -5.33 -6.84
C THR A 184 20.15 -5.96 -7.99
N PRO A 185 20.68 -5.99 -9.23
CA PRO A 185 20.06 -6.76 -10.31
C PRO A 185 20.06 -8.22 -9.88
N GLY A 186 18.88 -8.79 -9.58
CA GLY A 186 18.80 -10.21 -9.25
C GLY A 186 17.95 -10.60 -8.05
N ASN A 187 17.38 -9.68 -7.27
CA ASN A 187 16.32 -10.04 -6.32
C ASN A 187 14.92 -9.89 -6.94
N GLY A 188 14.78 -10.22 -8.22
CA GLY A 188 13.55 -10.84 -8.66
C GLY A 188 13.37 -12.08 -7.78
N ILE A 189 12.23 -12.25 -7.18
CA ILE A 189 11.83 -13.54 -6.62
C ILE A 189 11.93 -14.50 -7.81
N GLU A 190 13.05 -15.20 -7.91
CA GLU A 190 13.10 -16.39 -8.74
C GLU A 190 11.99 -17.28 -8.22
N ASP A 191 11.15 -17.71 -9.11
CA ASP A 191 10.11 -18.71 -8.92
C ASP A 191 10.82 -20.05 -8.58
N THR A 192 11.40 -20.12 -7.36
CA THR A 192 12.00 -21.33 -6.87
C THR A 192 10.98 -22.04 -6.00
N ASP A 193 10.32 -22.99 -6.67
CA ASP A 193 9.98 -24.29 -6.10
C ASP A 193 8.84 -24.36 -5.08
N PHE A 194 7.63 -24.23 -5.57
CA PHE A 194 6.63 -25.19 -5.15
C PHE A 194 6.78 -26.46 -6.01
N GLU A 195 7.86 -27.20 -5.81
CA GLU A 195 7.88 -28.59 -6.21
C GLU A 195 6.78 -29.32 -5.43
N ASN A 196 5.83 -29.74 -6.21
CA ASN A 196 4.77 -30.65 -5.86
C ASN A 196 5.39 -32.02 -5.52
N ASP A 197 5.68 -32.27 -4.25
CA ASP A 197 6.09 -33.60 -3.78
C ASP A 197 4.85 -34.51 -3.70
N SER A 198 4.32 -34.84 -4.86
CA SER A 198 3.32 -35.88 -5.05
C SER A 198 3.99 -37.11 -5.67
N ASN A 199 4.92 -37.74 -4.93
CA ASN A 199 5.35 -39.12 -5.17
C ASN A 199 6.07 -39.66 -3.95
N LYS A 200 5.30 -40.22 -3.01
CA LYS A 200 5.74 -41.39 -2.23
C LYS A 200 4.53 -42.27 -1.92
N GLU A 201 4.64 -43.46 -2.42
CA GLU A 201 3.92 -44.69 -2.20
C GLU A 201 3.24 -44.87 -0.83
#